data_edf85c03665f9d6e03581f618538b2c1
#
_entry.id   edf85c03665f9d6e03581f618538b2c1
#
_cell.length_a   1.000
_cell.length_b   1.000
_cell.length_c   1.000
_cell.angle_alpha   90.00
_cell.angle_beta   90.00
_cell.angle_gamma   90.00
#
_symmetry.space_group_name_H-M   'P 1'
#
loop_
_entity.id
_entity.type
_entity.pdbx_description
1 polymer ?
#
loop_
_entity_poly.entity_id
_entity_poly.type
_entity_poly.pdbx_seq_one_letter_code
_entity_poly.pdbx_strand_id
1 'polypeptide(L)'
;MIEQKTSNTQKKINKTVRLVALEIWILVFYKNKKFDDIIKKSFDFNKLDKRDKSFLFLLINTCMRRHNQAQKIYNKYSRFGIKKKNRYLNGILVISTIQLIWLNIAPYAVLNEAVNQAKIYIGEKQSKLVNAILRKIVTNKNDCLNFIPEDKCNLPEWLLKSWTSSYGEKNVNEIARLAMEPPPLDIVVSNKMKESELNQFKLNLSGKKILPNVIRCNLKESVESLPGFSDGLWWIQDAASQIPCNLLLSKIKQHFSQSIDSIKVVDMCCAPGGKTAQLLNNELD
;
A
#
# COMPACT_ATOMS: atom_id res chain seq x y z
N MET A 1 -36.14 -9.42 -5.03
CA MET A 1 -36.69 -8.75 -6.21
C MET A 1 -36.26 -7.28 -6.29
N ILE A 2 -34.99 -6.97 -6.00
CA ILE A 2 -34.39 -5.62 -6.07
C ILE A 2 -33.08 -5.62 -6.92
N GLU A 3 -32.63 -6.75 -7.40
CA GLU A 3 -31.37 -6.87 -8.16
C GLU A 3 -31.50 -6.72 -9.70
N GLN A 4 -32.70 -6.52 -10.24
CA GLN A 4 -32.90 -6.52 -11.69
C GLN A 4 -33.21 -5.14 -12.32
N LYS A 5 -33.06 -4.02 -11.59
CA LYS A 5 -33.35 -2.69 -12.15
C LYS A 5 -32.15 -1.80 -12.46
N THR A 6 -30.91 -2.31 -12.39
CA THR A 6 -29.70 -1.52 -12.69
C THR A 6 -28.99 -1.87 -14.01
N SER A 7 -29.61 -2.69 -14.88
CA SER A 7 -28.90 -3.26 -16.05
C SER A 7 -29.12 -2.59 -17.40
N ASN A 8 -29.83 -1.45 -17.51
CA ASN A 8 -30.15 -0.97 -18.86
C ASN A 8 -30.05 0.54 -19.15
N THR A 9 -29.17 1.30 -18.48
CA THR A 9 -28.80 2.66 -18.98
C THR A 9 -27.43 3.11 -18.47
N GLN A 10 -26.39 2.26 -18.48
CA GLN A 10 -25.04 2.75 -18.34
C GLN A 10 -24.54 3.20 -19.73
N LYS A 11 -24.80 4.47 -20.10
CA LYS A 11 -23.93 5.18 -21.02
C LYS A 11 -22.48 4.88 -20.61
N LYS A 12 -21.62 4.48 -21.56
CA LYS A 12 -20.18 4.32 -21.38
C LYS A 12 -19.59 5.64 -20.87
N ILE A 13 -19.68 5.89 -19.57
CA ILE A 13 -19.00 7.02 -18.92
C ILE A 13 -17.52 6.63 -18.92
N ASN A 14 -16.67 7.41 -19.55
CA ASN A 14 -15.24 7.30 -19.34
C ASN A 14 -14.99 7.51 -17.86
N LYS A 15 -14.70 6.41 -17.14
CA LYS A 15 -14.56 6.46 -15.68
C LYS A 15 -13.29 7.19 -15.31
N THR A 16 -13.42 8.21 -14.48
CA THR A 16 -12.25 8.86 -13.87
C THR A 16 -11.50 7.90 -12.95
N VAL A 17 -10.21 8.10 -12.75
CA VAL A 17 -9.41 7.30 -11.84
C VAL A 17 -10.02 7.23 -10.43
N ARG A 18 -10.65 8.30 -9.95
CA ARG A 18 -11.32 8.35 -8.65
C ARG A 18 -12.59 7.52 -8.59
N LEU A 19 -13.30 7.41 -9.71
CA LEU A 19 -14.47 6.55 -9.83
C LEU A 19 -14.06 5.07 -9.77
N VAL A 20 -13.02 4.70 -10.50
CA VAL A 20 -12.42 3.36 -10.45
C VAL A 20 -11.93 3.06 -9.02
N ALA A 21 -11.29 4.03 -8.36
CA ALA A 21 -10.86 3.89 -6.98
C ALA A 21 -12.02 3.63 -6.01
N LEU A 22 -13.16 4.31 -6.18
CA LEU A 22 -14.35 4.08 -5.35
C LEU A 22 -14.90 2.66 -5.51
N GLU A 23 -14.99 2.16 -6.73
CA GLU A 23 -15.46 0.79 -7.00
C GLU A 23 -14.51 -0.26 -6.39
N ILE A 24 -13.19 -0.08 -6.55
CA ILE A 24 -12.18 -0.93 -5.94
C ILE A 24 -12.25 -0.88 -4.42
N TRP A 25 -12.37 0.32 -3.84
CA TRP A 25 -12.50 0.50 -2.40
C TRP A 25 -13.72 -0.28 -1.85
N ILE A 26 -14.87 -0.27 -2.53
CA ILE A 26 -16.06 -1.03 -2.14
C ILE A 26 -15.78 -2.54 -2.22
N LEU A 27 -15.07 -3.01 -3.23
CA LEU A 27 -14.71 -4.43 -3.34
C LEU A 27 -13.79 -4.88 -2.21
N VAL A 28 -12.82 -4.05 -1.82
CA VAL A 28 -11.90 -4.34 -0.72
C VAL A 28 -12.63 -4.32 0.63
N PHE A 29 -13.31 -3.21 0.97
CA PHE A 29 -13.80 -2.98 2.33
C PHE A 29 -15.19 -3.56 2.63
N TYR A 30 -16.00 -3.84 1.61
CA TYR A 30 -17.35 -4.40 1.79
C TYR A 30 -17.55 -5.77 1.18
N LYS A 31 -16.70 -6.19 0.24
CA LYS A 31 -16.75 -7.51 -0.36
C LYS A 31 -15.56 -8.38 0.05
N ASN A 32 -14.67 -7.89 0.90
CA ASN A 32 -13.47 -8.57 1.41
C ASN A 32 -12.61 -9.21 0.31
N LYS A 33 -12.55 -8.58 -0.87
CA LYS A 33 -11.71 -9.06 -1.97
C LYS A 33 -10.29 -8.53 -1.83
N LYS A 34 -9.31 -9.34 -2.17
CA LYS A 34 -7.91 -8.94 -2.17
C LYS A 34 -7.66 -7.89 -3.28
N PHE A 35 -6.93 -6.84 -2.95
CA PHE A 35 -6.65 -5.74 -3.87
C PHE A 35 -5.95 -6.21 -5.14
N ASP A 36 -4.93 -7.06 -5.02
CA ASP A 36 -4.19 -7.58 -6.18
C ASP A 36 -5.05 -8.39 -7.14
N ASP A 37 -6.00 -9.19 -6.61
CA ASP A 37 -6.93 -9.96 -7.43
C ASP A 37 -7.92 -9.07 -8.18
N ILE A 38 -8.31 -7.94 -7.56
CA ILE A 38 -9.19 -6.95 -8.19
C ILE A 38 -8.44 -6.28 -9.35
N ILE A 39 -7.21 -5.81 -9.11
CA ILE A 39 -6.40 -5.11 -10.11
C ILE A 39 -6.16 -5.98 -11.34
N LYS A 40 -5.75 -7.25 -11.13
CA LYS A 40 -5.50 -8.20 -12.24
C LYS A 40 -6.73 -8.40 -13.15
N LYS A 41 -7.95 -8.34 -12.58
CA LYS A 41 -9.21 -8.62 -13.28
C LYS A 41 -9.96 -7.36 -13.72
N SER A 42 -9.53 -6.17 -13.32
CA SER A 42 -10.27 -4.93 -13.56
C SER A 42 -10.00 -4.38 -14.95
N PHE A 43 -11.03 -4.45 -15.81
CA PHE A 43 -10.99 -3.85 -17.13
C PHE A 43 -10.81 -2.32 -17.08
N ASP A 44 -11.51 -1.65 -16.17
CA ASP A 44 -11.43 -0.18 -16.04
C ASP A 44 -10.06 0.26 -15.56
N PHE A 45 -9.43 -0.48 -14.62
CA PHE A 45 -8.06 -0.24 -14.21
C PHE A 45 -7.07 -0.38 -15.38
N ASN A 46 -7.22 -1.43 -16.20
CA ASN A 46 -6.31 -1.69 -17.31
C ASN A 46 -6.33 -0.60 -18.37
N LYS A 47 -7.44 0.11 -18.50
CA LYS A 47 -7.60 1.26 -19.43
C LYS A 47 -6.97 2.57 -18.94
N LEU A 48 -6.65 2.67 -17.65
CA LEU A 48 -5.99 3.86 -17.11
C LEU A 48 -4.59 3.99 -17.69
N ASP A 49 -4.14 5.22 -17.88
CA ASP A 49 -2.75 5.50 -18.22
C ASP A 49 -1.80 5.20 -17.03
N LYS A 50 -0.49 5.27 -17.26
CA LYS A 50 0.53 4.96 -16.26
C LYS A 50 0.44 5.88 -15.03
N ARG A 51 0.16 7.16 -15.24
CA ARG A 51 0.04 8.17 -14.17
C ARG A 51 -1.18 7.89 -13.30
N ASP A 52 -2.33 7.64 -13.91
CA ASP A 52 -3.58 7.35 -13.22
C ASP A 52 -3.52 6.00 -12.48
N LYS A 53 -2.86 4.98 -13.04
CA LYS A 53 -2.57 3.72 -12.34
C LYS A 53 -1.75 3.97 -11.08
N SER A 54 -0.65 4.71 -11.17
CA SER A 54 0.20 5.05 -10.02
C SER A 54 -0.56 5.82 -8.95
N PHE A 55 -1.38 6.80 -9.36
CA PHE A 55 -2.23 7.56 -8.45
C PHE A 55 -3.28 6.67 -7.76
N LEU A 56 -3.90 5.76 -8.49
CA LEU A 56 -4.88 4.81 -7.94
C LEU A 56 -4.21 3.90 -6.89
N PHE A 57 -3.03 3.35 -7.17
CA PHE A 57 -2.27 2.56 -6.19
C PHE A 57 -1.97 3.35 -4.93
N LEU A 58 -1.47 4.58 -5.07
CA LEU A 58 -1.19 5.46 -3.94
C LEU A 58 -2.45 5.71 -3.12
N LEU A 59 -3.56 6.05 -3.77
CA LEU A 59 -4.84 6.38 -3.13
C LEU A 59 -5.41 5.19 -2.36
N ILE A 60 -5.52 4.01 -2.99
CA ILE A 60 -6.09 2.83 -2.34
C ILE A 60 -5.20 2.32 -1.21
N ASN A 61 -3.88 2.28 -1.40
CA ASN A 61 -2.96 1.88 -0.33
C ASN A 61 -3.04 2.84 0.87
N THR A 62 -3.16 4.14 0.63
CA THR A 62 -3.34 5.11 1.71
C THR A 62 -4.70 4.92 2.40
N CYS A 63 -5.76 4.62 1.63
CA CYS A 63 -7.06 4.27 2.22
C CYS A 63 -6.98 3.01 3.09
N MET A 64 -6.26 1.97 2.66
CA MET A 64 -6.10 0.75 3.46
C MET A 64 -5.37 1.02 4.77
N ARG A 65 -4.33 1.85 4.75
CA ARG A 65 -3.57 2.18 5.97
C ARG A 65 -4.34 3.09 6.94
N ARG A 66 -5.09 4.08 6.42
CA ARG A 66 -5.64 5.19 7.23
C ARG A 66 -7.17 5.26 7.25
N HIS A 67 -7.82 4.14 6.94
CA HIS A 67 -9.29 4.05 6.83
C HIS A 67 -10.01 4.59 8.05
N ASN A 68 -9.69 4.08 9.24
CA ASN A 68 -10.40 4.45 10.47
C ASN A 68 -10.08 5.89 10.91
N GLN A 69 -8.86 6.37 10.66
CA GLN A 69 -8.52 7.78 10.89
C GLN A 69 -9.38 8.69 10.01
N ALA A 70 -9.49 8.38 8.70
CA ALA A 70 -10.34 9.15 7.79
C ALA A 70 -11.81 9.13 8.24
N GLN A 71 -12.32 7.98 8.69
CA GLN A 71 -13.68 7.86 9.23
C GLN A 71 -13.90 8.75 10.46
N LYS A 72 -12.98 8.76 11.40
CA LYS A 72 -13.09 9.60 12.59
C LYS A 72 -13.08 11.10 12.24
N ILE A 73 -12.25 11.51 11.27
CA ILE A 73 -12.17 12.91 10.81
C ILE A 73 -13.50 13.36 10.21
N TYR A 74 -14.05 12.66 9.20
CA TYR A 74 -15.28 13.14 8.58
C TYR A 74 -16.50 13.01 9.51
N ASN A 75 -16.53 12.04 10.40
CA ASN A 75 -17.59 11.89 11.38
C ASN A 75 -17.65 13.04 12.39
N LYS A 76 -16.53 13.69 12.70
CA LYS A 76 -16.50 14.93 13.51
C LYS A 76 -17.39 16.02 12.92
N TYR A 77 -17.55 16.05 11.60
CA TYR A 77 -18.38 17.03 10.87
C TYR A 77 -19.76 16.52 10.48
N SER A 78 -20.09 15.28 10.84
CA SER A 78 -21.39 14.66 10.59
C SER A 78 -22.24 14.70 11.86
N ARG A 79 -23.40 15.39 11.83
CA ARG A 79 -24.28 15.54 13.00
C ARG A 79 -24.73 14.21 13.63
N PHE A 80 -24.94 13.19 12.82
CA PHE A 80 -25.48 11.89 13.28
C PHE A 80 -24.54 10.71 12.98
N GLY A 81 -23.31 10.98 12.59
CA GLY A 81 -22.40 9.95 12.10
C GLY A 81 -22.87 9.31 10.78
N ILE A 82 -21.97 8.63 10.10
CA ILE A 82 -22.28 7.93 8.86
C ILE A 82 -22.39 6.43 9.14
N LYS A 83 -23.58 5.84 8.89
CA LYS A 83 -23.84 4.41 9.15
C LYS A 83 -23.01 3.55 8.19
N LYS A 84 -22.40 2.48 8.71
CA LYS A 84 -21.58 1.53 7.92
C LYS A 84 -22.30 0.99 6.68
N LYS A 85 -23.61 0.75 6.74
CA LYS A 85 -24.41 0.25 5.61
C LYS A 85 -24.41 1.16 4.37
N ASN A 86 -24.11 2.45 4.51
CA ASN A 86 -24.07 3.40 3.41
C ASN A 86 -22.71 3.34 2.70
N ARG A 87 -22.42 2.21 2.03
CA ARG A 87 -21.10 1.90 1.44
C ARG A 87 -20.56 2.98 0.50
N TYR A 88 -21.37 3.49 -0.42
CA TYR A 88 -20.93 4.53 -1.36
C TYR A 88 -20.64 5.86 -0.65
N LEU A 89 -21.50 6.28 0.27
CA LEU A 89 -21.28 7.50 1.06
C LEU A 89 -19.98 7.41 1.89
N ASN A 90 -19.76 6.28 2.57
CA ASN A 90 -18.51 6.03 3.30
C ASN A 90 -17.29 6.05 2.37
N GLY A 91 -17.34 5.35 1.24
CA GLY A 91 -16.23 5.29 0.29
C GLY A 91 -15.86 6.66 -0.27
N ILE A 92 -16.86 7.45 -0.70
CA ILE A 92 -16.66 8.81 -1.19
C ILE A 92 -16.01 9.69 -0.11
N LEU A 93 -16.51 9.63 1.13
CA LEU A 93 -15.97 10.43 2.23
C LEU A 93 -14.57 9.99 2.65
N VAL A 94 -14.28 8.67 2.76
CA VAL A 94 -12.93 8.17 3.06
C VAL A 94 -11.94 8.61 1.99
N ILE A 95 -12.22 8.31 0.73
CA ILE A 95 -11.34 8.62 -0.41
C ILE A 95 -11.08 10.12 -0.50
N SER A 96 -12.11 10.95 -0.31
CA SER A 96 -11.95 12.41 -0.34
C SER A 96 -11.17 12.94 0.85
N THR A 97 -11.43 12.44 2.06
CA THR A 97 -10.68 12.85 3.26
C THR A 97 -9.19 12.47 3.14
N ILE A 98 -8.87 11.28 2.64
CA ILE A 98 -7.51 10.85 2.35
C ILE A 98 -6.81 11.81 1.39
N GLN A 99 -7.46 12.18 0.29
CA GLN A 99 -6.89 13.11 -0.68
C GLN A 99 -6.63 14.49 -0.09
N LEU A 100 -7.53 15.01 0.75
CA LEU A 100 -7.40 16.34 1.36
C LEU A 100 -6.35 16.41 2.46
N ILE A 101 -6.26 15.38 3.30
CA ILE A 101 -5.44 15.40 4.52
C ILE A 101 -4.04 14.84 4.27
N TRP A 102 -3.91 13.68 3.62
CA TRP A 102 -2.62 12.99 3.47
C TRP A 102 -1.98 13.11 2.10
N LEU A 103 -2.77 13.21 1.03
CA LEU A 103 -2.23 13.32 -0.33
C LEU A 103 -2.12 14.77 -0.84
N ASN A 104 -2.60 15.71 -0.05
CA ASN A 104 -2.54 17.14 -0.34
C ASN A 104 -3.05 17.52 -1.75
N ILE A 105 -4.09 16.85 -2.22
CA ILE A 105 -4.71 17.13 -3.52
C ILE A 105 -5.54 18.42 -3.44
N ALA A 106 -5.54 19.19 -4.52
CA ALA A 106 -6.25 20.46 -4.61
C ALA A 106 -7.74 20.31 -4.23
N PRO A 107 -8.24 21.08 -3.23
CA PRO A 107 -9.58 20.89 -2.68
C PRO A 107 -10.68 20.95 -3.73
N TYR A 108 -10.61 21.87 -4.71
CA TYR A 108 -11.64 22.02 -5.74
C TYR A 108 -11.81 20.73 -6.57
N ALA A 109 -10.71 20.04 -6.90
CA ALA A 109 -10.73 18.81 -7.67
C ALA A 109 -11.35 17.65 -6.86
N VAL A 110 -11.04 17.58 -5.57
CA VAL A 110 -11.59 16.55 -4.67
C VAL A 110 -13.09 16.77 -4.43
N LEU A 111 -13.50 17.99 -4.13
CA LEU A 111 -14.90 18.31 -3.84
C LEU A 111 -15.79 18.10 -5.08
N ASN A 112 -15.36 18.58 -6.24
CA ASN A 112 -16.11 18.43 -7.49
C ASN A 112 -16.35 16.95 -7.82
N GLU A 113 -15.30 16.15 -7.79
CA GLU A 113 -15.40 14.72 -8.09
C GLU A 113 -16.25 13.97 -7.05
N ALA A 114 -16.08 14.27 -5.75
CA ALA A 114 -16.86 13.65 -4.69
C ALA A 114 -18.37 13.94 -4.81
N VAL A 115 -18.74 15.18 -5.16
CA VAL A 115 -20.13 15.58 -5.42
C VAL A 115 -20.69 14.86 -6.64
N ASN A 116 -19.92 14.75 -7.72
CA ASN A 116 -20.33 14.05 -8.94
C ASN A 116 -20.55 12.55 -8.66
N GLN A 117 -19.62 11.89 -7.95
CA GLN A 117 -19.79 10.50 -7.54
C GLN A 117 -21.01 10.32 -6.63
N ALA A 118 -21.24 11.24 -5.71
CA ALA A 118 -22.40 11.19 -4.84
C ALA A 118 -23.72 11.30 -5.61
N LYS A 119 -23.79 12.21 -6.61
CA LYS A 119 -24.97 12.32 -7.49
C LYS A 119 -25.24 11.03 -8.23
N ILE A 120 -24.22 10.38 -8.77
CA ILE A 120 -24.33 9.13 -9.53
C ILE A 120 -24.83 7.96 -8.65
N TYR A 121 -24.24 7.78 -7.46
CA TYR A 121 -24.44 6.56 -6.67
C TYR A 121 -25.47 6.69 -5.53
N ILE A 122 -25.67 7.90 -5.00
CA ILE A 122 -26.47 8.09 -3.77
C ILE A 122 -27.49 9.24 -3.87
N GLY A 123 -27.49 9.96 -4.98
CA GLY A 123 -28.48 11.01 -5.29
C GLY A 123 -28.16 12.40 -4.77
N GLU A 124 -28.92 13.36 -5.26
CA GLU A 124 -28.69 14.81 -5.07
C GLU A 124 -28.73 15.24 -3.60
N LYS A 125 -29.66 14.71 -2.80
CA LYS A 125 -29.77 15.05 -1.37
C LYS A 125 -28.49 14.70 -0.61
N GLN A 126 -27.90 13.55 -0.87
CA GLN A 126 -26.69 13.10 -0.20
C GLN A 126 -25.42 13.74 -0.78
N SER A 127 -25.43 14.18 -2.03
CA SER A 127 -24.32 14.96 -2.60
C SER A 127 -24.14 16.29 -1.89
N LYS A 128 -25.24 16.95 -1.46
CA LYS A 128 -25.18 18.15 -0.61
C LYS A 128 -24.53 17.88 0.75
N LEU A 129 -24.83 16.73 1.37
CA LEU A 129 -24.20 16.30 2.63
C LEU A 129 -22.70 16.08 2.44
N VAL A 130 -22.31 15.36 1.40
CA VAL A 130 -20.88 15.14 1.05
C VAL A 130 -20.15 16.47 0.91
N ASN A 131 -20.71 17.39 0.11
CA ASN A 131 -20.13 18.73 -0.08
C ASN A 131 -20.00 19.50 1.24
N ALA A 132 -21.02 19.48 2.08
CA ALA A 132 -21.01 20.18 3.37
C ALA A 132 -19.93 19.64 4.31
N ILE A 133 -19.78 18.31 4.41
CA ILE A 133 -18.74 17.69 5.25
C ILE A 133 -17.36 18.01 4.71
N LEU A 134 -17.11 17.83 3.40
CA LEU A 134 -15.80 18.06 2.81
C LEU A 134 -15.39 19.54 2.84
N ARG A 135 -16.32 20.49 2.66
CA ARG A 135 -16.04 21.91 2.86
C ARG A 135 -15.58 22.21 4.27
N LYS A 136 -16.21 21.63 5.30
CA LYS A 136 -15.78 21.80 6.69
C LYS A 136 -14.38 21.22 6.92
N ILE A 137 -14.04 20.08 6.31
CA ILE A 137 -12.68 19.51 6.38
C ILE A 137 -11.67 20.47 5.76
N VAL A 138 -11.99 21.05 4.60
CA VAL A 138 -11.09 22.01 3.91
C VAL A 138 -10.90 23.28 4.75
N THR A 139 -11.99 23.87 5.24
CA THR A 139 -11.93 25.11 6.04
C THR A 139 -11.17 24.90 7.35
N ASN A 140 -11.32 23.73 8.00
CA ASN A 140 -10.69 23.41 9.27
C ASN A 140 -9.54 22.42 9.13
N LYS A 141 -8.77 22.51 8.04
CA LYS A 141 -7.70 21.53 7.74
C LYS A 141 -6.68 21.42 8.88
N ASN A 142 -6.26 22.53 9.45
CA ASN A 142 -5.32 22.55 10.58
C ASN A 142 -5.88 21.85 11.83
N ASP A 143 -7.16 22.08 12.14
CA ASP A 143 -7.82 21.38 13.23
C ASP A 143 -7.99 19.89 12.98
N CYS A 144 -8.16 19.50 11.70
CA CYS A 144 -8.17 18.10 11.32
C CYS A 144 -6.79 17.46 11.52
N LEU A 145 -5.70 18.14 11.13
CA LEU A 145 -4.33 17.67 11.32
C LEU A 145 -3.96 17.50 12.78
N ASN A 146 -4.36 18.49 13.63
CA ASN A 146 -4.16 18.41 15.08
C ASN A 146 -5.02 17.34 15.77
N PHE A 147 -6.13 16.95 15.13
CA PHE A 147 -7.07 15.94 15.64
C PHE A 147 -6.79 14.55 15.09
N ILE A 148 -5.77 14.33 14.25
CA ILE A 148 -5.54 12.99 13.68
C ILE A 148 -5.49 11.96 14.81
N PRO A 149 -6.41 10.98 14.83
CA PRO A 149 -6.42 9.96 15.87
C PRO A 149 -5.15 9.12 15.85
N GLU A 150 -4.79 8.55 16.98
CA GLU A 150 -3.63 7.66 17.10
C GLU A 150 -3.65 6.56 16.04
N ASP A 151 -2.48 6.20 15.52
CA ASP A 151 -2.32 5.24 14.42
C ASP A 151 -2.89 3.86 14.74
N LYS A 152 -2.82 3.45 16.01
CA LYS A 152 -3.41 2.19 16.49
C LYS A 152 -4.91 2.05 16.20
N CYS A 153 -5.64 3.15 15.97
CA CYS A 153 -7.05 3.07 15.60
C CYS A 153 -7.31 2.42 14.24
N ASN A 154 -6.29 2.29 13.39
CA ASN A 154 -6.39 1.60 12.11
C ASN A 154 -6.16 0.08 12.23
N LEU A 155 -5.63 -0.40 13.36
CA LEU A 155 -5.46 -1.81 13.61
C LEU A 155 -6.79 -2.47 14.02
N PRO A 156 -7.08 -3.70 13.58
CA PRO A 156 -8.22 -4.47 14.10
C PRO A 156 -8.07 -4.70 15.61
N GLU A 157 -9.19 -4.65 16.33
CA GLU A 157 -9.19 -4.78 17.80
C GLU A 157 -8.55 -6.07 18.30
N TRP A 158 -8.83 -7.19 17.63
CA TRP A 158 -8.25 -8.49 17.97
C TRP A 158 -6.73 -8.50 17.84
N LEU A 159 -6.20 -7.84 16.81
CA LEU A 159 -4.77 -7.74 16.55
C LEU A 159 -4.10 -6.80 17.57
N LEU A 160 -4.74 -5.68 17.87
CA LEU A 160 -4.30 -4.73 18.89
C LEU A 160 -4.16 -5.41 20.25
N LYS A 161 -5.18 -6.17 20.67
CA LYS A 161 -5.16 -6.94 21.94
C LYS A 161 -4.02 -7.97 21.96
N SER A 162 -3.90 -8.79 20.90
CA SER A 162 -2.87 -9.80 20.79
C SER A 162 -1.46 -9.20 20.83
N TRP A 163 -1.21 -8.16 20.07
CA TRP A 163 0.10 -7.52 20.04
C TRP A 163 0.43 -6.77 21.33
N THR A 164 -0.55 -6.12 21.97
CA THR A 164 -0.34 -5.46 23.26
C THR A 164 0.08 -6.47 24.34
N SER A 165 -0.55 -7.66 24.34
CA SER A 165 -0.19 -8.73 25.25
C SER A 165 1.23 -9.27 24.99
N SER A 166 1.63 -9.39 23.73
CA SER A 166 2.93 -10.01 23.35
C SER A 166 4.11 -9.03 23.38
N TYR A 167 3.90 -7.76 23.01
CA TYR A 167 4.97 -6.79 22.77
C TYR A 167 4.91 -5.57 23.70
N GLY A 168 3.82 -5.39 24.46
CA GLY A 168 3.57 -4.22 25.29
C GLY A 168 3.08 -3.00 24.49
N GLU A 169 2.40 -2.07 25.16
CA GLU A 169 1.72 -0.94 24.54
C GLU A 169 2.68 -0.01 23.76
N LYS A 170 3.86 0.25 24.32
CA LYS A 170 4.88 1.11 23.68
C LYS A 170 5.28 0.58 22.31
N ASN A 171 5.61 -0.70 22.21
CA ASN A 171 6.02 -1.31 20.95
C ASN A 171 4.86 -1.39 19.95
N VAL A 172 3.63 -1.63 20.42
CA VAL A 172 2.44 -1.63 19.54
C VAL A 172 2.16 -0.26 18.95
N ASN A 173 2.36 0.83 19.70
CA ASN A 173 2.24 2.18 19.15
C ASN A 173 3.28 2.44 18.04
N GLU A 174 4.53 1.99 18.21
CA GLU A 174 5.57 2.09 17.17
C GLU A 174 5.24 1.24 15.94
N ILE A 175 4.78 0.00 16.13
CA ILE A 175 4.34 -0.88 15.04
C ILE A 175 3.17 -0.24 14.29
N ALA A 176 2.18 0.32 14.99
CA ALA A 176 1.05 1.00 14.38
C ALA A 176 1.51 2.20 13.54
N ARG A 177 2.43 3.01 14.07
CA ARG A 177 3.01 4.16 13.37
C ARG A 177 3.72 3.72 12.08
N LEU A 178 4.57 2.70 12.16
CA LEU A 178 5.28 2.16 10.99
C LEU A 178 4.32 1.59 9.94
N ALA A 179 3.23 0.95 10.36
CA ALA A 179 2.21 0.42 9.44
C ALA A 179 1.47 1.50 8.63
N MET A 180 1.49 2.77 9.09
CA MET A 180 0.90 3.90 8.37
C MET A 180 1.80 4.44 7.26
N GLU A 181 3.08 4.11 7.26
CA GLU A 181 4.04 4.56 6.25
C GLU A 181 4.15 3.54 5.11
N PRO A 182 4.42 3.99 3.87
CA PRO A 182 4.83 3.08 2.82
C PRO A 182 6.11 2.33 3.24
N PRO A 183 6.19 1.00 3.08
CA PRO A 183 7.43 0.28 3.38
C PRO A 183 8.55 0.79 2.47
N PRO A 184 9.78 0.95 3.01
CA PRO A 184 10.94 1.21 2.18
C PRO A 184 11.19 0.03 1.24
N LEU A 185 11.83 0.27 0.12
CA LEU A 185 12.26 -0.78 -0.80
C LEU A 185 13.69 -1.17 -0.49
N ASP A 186 13.92 -2.45 -0.25
CA ASP A 186 15.26 -3.01 -0.07
C ASP A 186 15.64 -3.79 -1.34
N ILE A 187 16.76 -3.39 -1.93
CA ILE A 187 17.38 -4.02 -3.10
C ILE A 187 18.59 -4.79 -2.63
N VAL A 188 18.60 -6.08 -2.91
CA VAL A 188 19.73 -6.97 -2.65
C VAL A 188 20.58 -7.05 -3.90
N VAL A 189 21.86 -6.76 -3.76
CA VAL A 189 22.80 -6.76 -4.87
C VAL A 189 23.50 -8.12 -4.96
N SER A 190 23.57 -8.66 -6.16
CA SER A 190 24.28 -9.92 -6.46
C SER A 190 25.79 -9.74 -6.31
N ASN A 191 26.47 -10.80 -5.89
CA ASN A 191 27.93 -10.87 -5.87
C ASN A 191 28.57 -10.73 -7.27
N LYS A 192 27.77 -10.84 -8.34
CA LYS A 192 28.21 -10.61 -9.71
C LYS A 192 28.43 -9.14 -10.05
N MET A 193 27.84 -8.21 -9.28
CA MET A 193 28.01 -6.78 -9.49
C MET A 193 29.36 -6.32 -8.95
N LYS A 194 30.14 -5.65 -9.77
CA LYS A 194 31.44 -5.09 -9.36
C LYS A 194 31.25 -3.93 -8.37
N GLU A 195 32.23 -3.70 -7.51
CA GLU A 195 32.13 -2.66 -6.47
C GLU A 195 31.97 -1.23 -7.06
N SER A 196 32.62 -0.96 -8.20
CA SER A 196 32.45 0.31 -8.92
C SER A 196 31.01 0.53 -9.41
N GLU A 197 30.39 -0.54 -9.95
CA GLU A 197 29.00 -0.53 -10.41
C GLU A 197 28.02 -0.40 -9.23
N LEU A 198 28.30 -1.06 -8.13
CA LEU A 198 27.53 -0.96 -6.88
C LEU A 198 27.51 0.48 -6.34
N ASN A 199 28.66 1.15 -6.31
CA ASN A 199 28.73 2.52 -5.84
C ASN A 199 27.94 3.49 -6.74
N GLN A 200 28.04 3.33 -8.07
CA GLN A 200 27.25 4.11 -9.02
C GLN A 200 25.76 3.82 -8.90
N PHE A 201 25.37 2.54 -8.78
CA PHE A 201 24.00 2.11 -8.59
C PHE A 201 23.37 2.69 -7.30
N LYS A 202 24.11 2.64 -6.19
CA LYS A 202 23.70 3.25 -4.92
C LYS A 202 23.48 4.76 -5.03
N LEU A 203 24.35 5.47 -5.72
CA LEU A 203 24.23 6.92 -5.95
C LEU A 203 22.98 7.23 -6.79
N ASN A 204 22.74 6.48 -7.86
CA ASN A 204 21.57 6.66 -8.73
C ASN A 204 20.25 6.44 -7.98
N LEU A 205 20.23 5.50 -7.02
CA LEU A 205 19.06 5.22 -6.19
C LEU A 205 18.88 6.21 -5.03
N SER A 206 19.85 7.09 -4.76
CA SER A 206 19.90 7.87 -3.50
C SER A 206 19.69 6.98 -2.28
N GLY A 207 20.20 5.75 -2.35
CA GLY A 207 19.94 4.68 -1.39
C GLY A 207 20.91 4.67 -0.22
N LYS A 208 20.48 4.13 0.91
CA LYS A 208 21.29 3.88 2.10
C LYS A 208 21.65 2.39 2.18
N LYS A 209 22.95 2.08 2.30
CA LYS A 209 23.40 0.71 2.59
C LYS A 209 23.02 0.34 4.03
N ILE A 210 22.27 -0.75 4.21
CA ILE A 210 21.80 -1.22 5.52
C ILE A 210 22.38 -2.57 5.92
N LEU A 211 22.77 -3.38 4.94
CA LEU A 211 23.56 -4.61 5.08
C LEU A 211 24.66 -4.62 4.01
N PRO A 212 25.65 -5.48 4.06
CA PRO A 212 26.77 -5.50 3.12
C PRO A 212 26.36 -5.44 1.64
N ASN A 213 25.28 -6.15 1.29
CA ASN A 213 24.74 -6.25 -0.06
C ASN A 213 23.32 -5.69 -0.22
N VAL A 214 22.82 -4.88 0.75
CA VAL A 214 21.46 -4.36 0.74
C VAL A 214 21.43 -2.84 0.72
N ILE A 215 20.74 -2.29 -0.28
CA ILE A 215 20.49 -0.87 -0.44
C ILE A 215 19.01 -0.60 -0.18
N ARG A 216 18.71 0.19 0.85
CA ARG A 216 17.36 0.70 1.14
C ARG A 216 17.15 2.01 0.39
N CYS A 217 16.09 2.10 -0.38
CA CYS A 217 15.79 3.28 -1.19
C CYS A 217 14.28 3.56 -1.28
N ASN A 218 13.95 4.77 -1.75
CA ASN A 218 12.60 5.17 -2.10
C ASN A 218 12.55 5.43 -3.60
N LEU A 219 12.13 4.43 -4.36
CA LEU A 219 12.04 4.56 -5.81
C LEU A 219 10.87 5.46 -6.23
N LYS A 220 11.13 6.33 -7.20
CA LYS A 220 10.11 7.11 -7.92
C LYS A 220 9.77 6.50 -9.28
N GLU A 221 10.57 5.58 -9.75
CA GLU A 221 10.48 4.93 -11.05
C GLU A 221 10.03 3.46 -10.92
N SER A 222 9.67 2.86 -12.05
CA SER A 222 9.38 1.43 -12.11
C SER A 222 10.64 0.62 -11.85
N VAL A 223 10.53 -0.43 -11.04
CA VAL A 223 11.63 -1.35 -10.72
C VAL A 223 12.26 -1.94 -11.98
N GLU A 224 11.42 -2.30 -12.96
CA GLU A 224 11.87 -2.91 -14.22
C GLU A 224 12.69 -1.96 -15.09
N SER A 225 12.60 -0.64 -14.85
CA SER A 225 13.38 0.36 -15.60
C SER A 225 14.78 0.60 -15.04
N LEU A 226 15.11 0.03 -13.89
CA LEU A 226 16.42 0.21 -13.28
C LEU A 226 17.51 -0.63 -13.97
N PRO A 227 18.71 -0.09 -14.14
CA PRO A 227 19.83 -0.84 -14.72
C PRO A 227 20.13 -2.14 -13.99
N GLY A 228 20.42 -3.20 -14.71
CA GLY A 228 20.78 -4.51 -14.17
C GLY A 228 19.59 -5.38 -13.72
N PHE A 229 18.34 -4.91 -13.88
CA PHE A 229 17.16 -5.74 -13.57
C PHE A 229 17.10 -6.97 -14.49
N SER A 230 17.17 -6.76 -15.79
CA SER A 230 17.12 -7.83 -16.79
C SER A 230 18.34 -8.76 -16.74
N ASP A 231 19.46 -8.26 -16.22
CA ASP A 231 20.72 -9.01 -16.10
C ASP A 231 20.80 -9.82 -14.80
N GLY A 232 19.79 -9.70 -13.92
CA GLY A 232 19.77 -10.37 -12.62
C GLY A 232 20.89 -9.95 -11.68
N LEU A 233 21.37 -8.70 -11.83
CA LEU A 233 22.43 -8.14 -10.97
C LEU A 233 21.94 -7.78 -9.58
N TRP A 234 20.64 -7.77 -9.36
CA TRP A 234 19.99 -7.48 -8.09
C TRP A 234 18.54 -7.96 -8.10
N TRP A 235 17.94 -8.09 -6.91
CA TRP A 235 16.52 -8.41 -6.73
C TRP A 235 15.94 -7.66 -5.54
N ILE A 236 14.61 -7.65 -5.41
CA ILE A 236 13.91 -7.04 -4.28
C ILE A 236 13.73 -8.09 -3.19
N GLN A 237 14.23 -7.79 -1.99
CA GLN A 237 14.00 -8.60 -0.80
C GLN A 237 14.20 -7.76 0.45
N ASP A 238 13.21 -7.76 1.34
CA ASP A 238 13.31 -7.09 2.63
C ASP A 238 14.52 -7.58 3.43
N ALA A 239 15.25 -6.66 4.05
CA ALA A 239 16.47 -6.98 4.80
C ALA A 239 16.21 -7.97 5.95
N ALA A 240 15.06 -7.85 6.65
CA ALA A 240 14.73 -8.76 7.72
C ALA A 240 14.45 -10.18 7.19
N SER A 241 13.93 -10.30 5.96
CA SER A 241 13.67 -11.61 5.35
C SER A 241 14.94 -12.36 4.93
N GLN A 242 16.11 -11.69 4.92
CA GLN A 242 17.41 -12.31 4.63
C GLN A 242 18.04 -12.98 5.87
N ILE A 243 17.60 -12.58 7.07
CA ILE A 243 18.21 -13.07 8.33
C ILE A 243 18.19 -14.60 8.43
N PRO A 244 17.09 -15.32 8.15
CA PRO A 244 17.07 -16.78 8.23
C PRO A 244 18.09 -17.44 7.30
N CYS A 245 18.20 -16.96 6.05
CA CYS A 245 19.19 -17.49 5.11
C CYS A 245 20.62 -17.18 5.52
N ASN A 246 20.91 -15.98 6.03
CA ASN A 246 22.23 -15.61 6.53
C ASN A 246 22.65 -16.49 7.72
N LEU A 247 21.72 -16.80 8.62
CA LEU A 247 21.96 -17.71 9.73
C LEU A 247 22.23 -19.14 9.24
N LEU A 248 21.42 -19.63 8.29
CA LEU A 248 21.64 -20.94 7.68
C LEU A 248 23.01 -21.02 7.02
N LEU A 249 23.37 -20.05 6.16
CA LEU A 249 24.64 -19.98 5.47
C LEU A 249 25.84 -19.95 6.45
N SER A 250 25.71 -19.16 7.53
CA SER A 250 26.75 -19.11 8.57
C SER A 250 26.96 -20.47 9.26
N LYS A 251 25.85 -21.19 9.53
CA LYS A 251 25.90 -22.53 10.13
C LYS A 251 26.46 -23.58 9.17
N ILE A 252 26.07 -23.53 7.91
CA ILE A 252 26.64 -24.42 6.87
C ILE A 252 28.15 -24.23 6.80
N LYS A 253 28.63 -23.00 6.67
CA LYS A 253 30.07 -22.69 6.62
C LYS A 253 30.82 -23.14 7.88
N GLN A 254 30.19 -23.03 9.05
CA GLN A 254 30.80 -23.46 10.33
C GLN A 254 30.92 -24.97 10.46
N HIS A 255 29.93 -25.75 10.02
CA HIS A 255 29.86 -27.18 10.28
C HIS A 255 30.32 -28.04 9.09
N PHE A 256 30.33 -27.53 7.87
CA PHE A 256 30.61 -28.28 6.63
C PHE A 256 31.75 -27.66 5.82
N SER A 257 32.69 -26.99 6.45
CA SER A 257 33.78 -26.25 5.81
C SER A 257 34.63 -27.04 4.80
N GLN A 258 34.60 -28.38 4.83
CA GLN A 258 35.37 -29.26 3.92
C GLN A 258 34.52 -29.94 2.81
N SER A 259 33.21 -29.77 2.80
CA SER A 259 32.33 -30.48 1.89
C SER A 259 31.07 -29.66 1.48
N ILE A 260 31.24 -28.36 1.25
CA ILE A 260 30.13 -27.47 0.87
C ILE A 260 29.45 -27.92 -0.43
N ASP A 261 30.22 -28.42 -1.39
CA ASP A 261 29.74 -28.89 -2.71
C ASP A 261 28.78 -30.11 -2.65
N SER A 262 28.66 -30.76 -1.47
CA SER A 262 27.77 -31.91 -1.29
C SER A 262 26.45 -31.58 -0.60
N ILE A 263 26.23 -30.31 -0.22
CA ILE A 263 25.05 -29.92 0.56
C ILE A 263 23.88 -29.64 -0.40
N LYS A 264 22.82 -30.43 -0.25
CA LYS A 264 21.55 -30.20 -0.94
C LYS A 264 20.62 -29.38 -0.05
N VAL A 265 20.12 -28.26 -0.59
CA VAL A 265 19.17 -27.39 0.09
C VAL A 265 17.82 -27.42 -0.62
N VAL A 266 16.75 -27.58 0.14
CA VAL A 266 15.38 -27.56 -0.37
C VAL A 266 14.64 -26.35 0.20
N ASP A 267 14.19 -25.44 -0.66
CA ASP A 267 13.31 -24.33 -0.27
C ASP A 267 11.85 -24.73 -0.54
N MET A 268 11.15 -25.15 0.52
CA MET A 268 9.75 -25.63 0.41
C MET A 268 8.73 -24.50 0.17
N CYS A 269 9.08 -23.25 0.44
CA CYS A 269 8.23 -22.08 0.26
C CYS A 269 8.92 -21.03 -0.63
N CYS A 270 9.50 -21.47 -1.74
CA CYS A 270 10.42 -20.67 -2.56
C CYS A 270 9.78 -19.42 -3.21
N ALA A 271 8.50 -19.45 -3.55
CA ALA A 271 7.88 -18.31 -4.22
C ALA A 271 7.75 -17.08 -3.28
N PRO A 272 8.08 -15.86 -3.75
CA PRO A 272 8.49 -15.45 -5.10
C PRO A 272 10.00 -15.61 -5.43
N GLY A 273 10.81 -16.25 -4.59
CA GLY A 273 12.18 -16.60 -4.92
C GLY A 273 13.28 -15.82 -4.21
N GLY A 274 12.95 -14.86 -3.36
CA GLY A 274 13.95 -13.99 -2.71
C GLY A 274 14.98 -14.77 -1.85
N LYS A 275 14.54 -15.77 -1.06
CA LYS A 275 15.46 -16.61 -0.28
C LYS A 275 16.25 -17.56 -1.16
N THR A 276 15.61 -18.16 -2.15
CA THR A 276 16.27 -19.01 -3.14
C THR A 276 17.37 -18.24 -3.89
N ALA A 277 17.07 -17.02 -4.38
CA ALA A 277 18.05 -16.14 -5.01
C ALA A 277 19.24 -15.82 -4.08
N GLN A 278 18.97 -15.59 -2.79
CA GLN A 278 20.00 -15.35 -1.78
C GLN A 278 20.89 -16.59 -1.57
N LEU A 279 20.33 -17.79 -1.54
CA LEU A 279 21.10 -19.04 -1.42
C LEU A 279 21.99 -19.25 -2.63
N LEU A 280 21.43 -19.14 -3.85
CA LEU A 280 22.17 -19.29 -5.10
C LEU A 280 23.27 -18.22 -5.29
N ASN A 281 23.05 -17.00 -4.80
CA ASN A 281 24.04 -15.93 -4.85
C ASN A 281 25.26 -16.19 -3.93
N ASN A 282 25.19 -17.15 -3.02
CA ASN A 282 26.25 -17.55 -2.12
C ASN A 282 26.94 -18.88 -2.50
N GLU A 283 26.81 -19.28 -3.78
CA GLU A 283 27.47 -20.48 -4.32
C GLU A 283 27.12 -21.78 -3.58
N LEU A 284 25.88 -21.88 -3.13
CA LEU A 284 25.29 -23.13 -2.75
C LEU A 284 24.53 -23.65 -3.99
N ASP A 285 25.05 -24.67 -4.62
CA ASP A 285 24.41 -25.37 -5.72
C ASP A 285 23.14 -26.14 -5.30
#